data_7d38bd1a7e2aaa81d498b6fec6e9dc5e
#
_entry.id   7d38bd1a7e2aaa81d498b6fec6e9dc5e
#
_cell.length_a   1.000
_cell.length_b   1.000
_cell.length_c   1.000
_cell.angle_alpha   90.00
_cell.angle_beta   90.00
_cell.angle_gamma   90.00
#
_symmetry.space_group_name_H-M   'P 1'
#
loop_
_entity.id
_entity.type
_entity.pdbx_description
1 polymer ?
#
loop_
_entity_poly.entity_id
_entity_poly.type
_entity_poly.pdbx_seq_one_letter_code
_entity_poly.pdbx_strand_id
1 'polypeptide(L)'
;AYDAADKILYSADAFGKFGALDADEPWEDEARRYYIGIVGKYGAQVQALLKKAAALDIAAICPLHGPVLRENLAHYLHLYQCWSGYVPEASGTVIACASIYGHTWAAAQELTAQLRAAGRTVALYDLARCDLPQAVADAFRYDQLVLCSSTYNADVFPCMRAFIEHLAERGYRNRTVALVENGTWAPMAAKVMQRMLESCKGLTYTENTVRI
;
A
#
# COMPACT_ATOMS: atom_id res chain seq x y z
N ALA A 1 -13.98 -4.55 23.26
CA ALA A 1 -14.08 -4.98 24.67
C ALA A 1 -12.95 -5.95 25.00
N TYR A 2 -12.59 -6.08 26.28
CA TYR A 2 -11.61 -7.06 26.75
C TYR A 2 -12.20 -7.84 27.92
N ASP A 3 -12.19 -9.16 27.80
CA ASP A 3 -12.54 -10.08 28.85
C ASP A 3 -11.28 -10.47 29.64
N ALA A 4 -11.19 -10.04 30.88
CA ALA A 4 -10.01 -10.28 31.70
C ALA A 4 -9.96 -11.70 32.30
N ALA A 5 -11.10 -12.43 32.38
CA ALA A 5 -11.14 -13.80 32.86
C ALA A 5 -10.56 -14.77 31.84
N ASP A 6 -11.01 -14.65 30.58
CA ASP A 6 -10.57 -15.50 29.48
C ASP A 6 -9.45 -14.88 28.63
N LYS A 7 -9.02 -13.63 28.94
CA LYS A 7 -7.99 -12.87 28.25
C LYS A 7 -8.30 -12.68 26.75
N ILE A 8 -9.57 -12.46 26.42
CA ILE A 8 -10.05 -12.32 25.05
C ILE A 8 -10.22 -10.84 24.70
N LEU A 9 -9.59 -10.41 23.61
CA LEU A 9 -9.82 -9.10 23.02
C LEU A 9 -10.87 -9.20 21.90
N TYR A 10 -12.05 -8.64 22.14
CA TYR A 10 -13.07 -8.42 21.10
C TYR A 10 -12.76 -7.11 20.40
N SER A 11 -12.11 -7.21 19.24
CA SER A 11 -11.42 -6.08 18.59
C SER A 11 -12.29 -5.29 17.62
N ALA A 12 -13.59 -5.63 17.46
CA ALA A 12 -14.45 -5.09 16.42
C ALA A 12 -13.82 -5.28 15.03
N ASP A 13 -13.67 -4.22 14.24
CA ASP A 13 -13.09 -4.29 12.90
C ASP A 13 -11.56 -4.47 12.91
N ALA A 14 -10.90 -4.16 14.03
CA ALA A 14 -9.46 -4.33 14.11
C ALA A 14 -9.06 -5.81 14.06
N PHE A 15 -7.97 -6.12 13.36
CA PHE A 15 -7.46 -7.47 13.09
C PHE A 15 -8.38 -8.32 12.19
N GLY A 16 -9.38 -7.69 11.54
CA GLY A 16 -10.19 -8.32 10.53
C GLY A 16 -9.46 -8.48 9.19
N LYS A 17 -10.02 -9.31 8.32
CA LYS A 17 -9.58 -9.48 6.94
C LYS A 17 -10.79 -9.60 5.99
N PHE A 18 -10.57 -9.36 4.70
CA PHE A 18 -11.51 -9.75 3.65
C PHE A 18 -11.47 -11.26 3.40
N GLY A 19 -12.43 -11.76 2.62
CA GLY A 19 -12.54 -13.14 2.21
C GLY A 19 -13.31 -14.01 3.18
N ALA A 20 -13.66 -15.20 2.73
CA ALA A 20 -14.39 -16.20 3.52
C ALA A 20 -13.46 -16.86 4.56
N LEU A 21 -14.05 -17.42 5.62
CA LEU A 21 -13.27 -18.05 6.70
C LEU A 21 -12.60 -19.36 6.27
N ASP A 22 -13.13 -20.01 5.24
CA ASP A 22 -12.66 -21.26 4.65
C ASP A 22 -11.76 -21.03 3.41
N ALA A 23 -11.47 -19.77 3.06
CA ALA A 23 -10.54 -19.46 1.99
C ALA A 23 -9.10 -19.77 2.43
N ASP A 24 -8.40 -20.58 1.63
CA ASP A 24 -6.96 -20.90 1.83
C ASP A 24 -6.11 -19.76 1.26
N GLU A 25 -6.00 -18.69 2.03
CA GLU A 25 -5.22 -17.50 1.67
C GLU A 25 -4.48 -16.95 2.90
N PRO A 26 -3.29 -16.35 2.71
CA PRO A 26 -2.56 -15.72 3.80
C PRO A 26 -3.39 -14.60 4.45
N TRP A 27 -3.46 -14.60 5.79
CA TRP A 27 -4.19 -13.57 6.53
C TRP A 27 -3.64 -12.17 6.24
N GLU A 28 -2.34 -12.03 6.10
CA GLU A 28 -1.63 -10.77 5.98
C GLU A 28 -2.08 -9.95 4.77
N ASP A 29 -2.27 -10.59 3.63
CA ASP A 29 -2.57 -9.88 2.38
C ASP A 29 -3.97 -9.29 2.41
N GLU A 30 -4.96 -10.08 2.82
CA GLU A 30 -6.36 -9.62 2.90
C GLU A 30 -6.60 -8.72 4.12
N ALA A 31 -5.88 -8.91 5.23
CA ALA A 31 -5.94 -8.01 6.37
C ALA A 31 -5.30 -6.65 6.07
N ARG A 32 -4.21 -6.61 5.28
CA ARG A 32 -3.60 -5.36 4.81
C ARG A 32 -4.57 -4.60 3.90
N ARG A 33 -5.19 -5.30 2.93
CA ARG A 33 -6.21 -4.69 2.06
C ARG A 33 -7.36 -4.11 2.88
N TYR A 34 -7.86 -4.89 3.85
CA TYR A 34 -8.92 -4.47 4.76
C TYR A 34 -8.51 -3.22 5.54
N TYR A 35 -7.34 -3.27 6.21
CA TYR A 35 -6.84 -2.17 7.02
C TYR A 35 -6.65 -0.90 6.19
N ILE A 36 -5.89 -0.97 5.09
CA ILE A 36 -5.57 0.19 4.25
C ILE A 36 -6.85 0.75 3.61
N GLY A 37 -7.76 -0.12 3.17
CA GLY A 37 -9.01 0.28 2.53
C GLY A 37 -9.97 1.03 3.47
N ILE A 38 -10.07 0.61 4.72
CA ILE A 38 -11.10 1.07 5.66
C ILE A 38 -10.54 1.98 6.74
N VAL A 39 -9.36 1.65 7.30
CA VAL A 39 -8.80 2.29 8.48
C VAL A 39 -7.58 3.17 8.17
N GLY A 40 -6.96 3.03 7.00
CA GLY A 40 -5.63 3.57 6.64
C GLY A 40 -5.36 5.00 7.07
N LYS A 41 -6.31 5.93 6.95
CA LYS A 41 -6.16 7.33 7.35
C LYS A 41 -6.20 7.59 8.87
N TYR A 42 -6.62 6.60 9.66
CA TYR A 42 -6.82 6.73 11.11
C TYR A 42 -5.66 6.14 11.94
N GLY A 43 -4.45 6.12 11.40
CA GLY A 43 -3.27 5.52 12.04
C GLY A 43 -3.03 5.99 13.47
N ALA A 44 -3.20 7.28 13.77
CA ALA A 44 -3.00 7.82 15.12
C ALA A 44 -3.97 7.22 16.14
N GLN A 45 -5.23 7.00 15.77
CA GLN A 45 -6.24 6.37 16.62
C GLN A 45 -5.90 4.89 16.87
N VAL A 46 -5.42 4.19 15.85
CA VAL A 46 -4.99 2.78 15.97
C VAL A 46 -3.74 2.69 16.85
N GLN A 47 -2.76 3.57 16.71
CA GLN A 47 -1.58 3.63 17.59
C GLN A 47 -1.98 3.85 19.06
N ALA A 48 -2.93 4.73 19.34
CA ALA A 48 -3.45 4.94 20.70
C ALA A 48 -4.14 3.68 21.24
N LEU A 49 -4.87 2.95 20.40
CA LEU A 49 -5.51 1.68 20.76
C LEU A 49 -4.46 0.60 21.07
N LEU A 50 -3.46 0.44 20.20
CA LEU A 50 -2.37 -0.53 20.39
C LEU A 50 -1.59 -0.28 21.67
N LYS A 51 -1.35 1.01 22.01
CA LYS A 51 -0.72 1.37 23.29
C LYS A 51 -1.54 0.93 24.52
N LYS A 52 -2.88 1.02 24.45
CA LYS A 52 -3.75 0.51 25.50
C LYS A 52 -3.74 -1.02 25.53
N ALA A 53 -3.78 -1.68 24.39
CA ALA A 53 -3.77 -3.13 24.29
C ALA A 53 -2.45 -3.76 24.78
N ALA A 54 -1.33 -3.05 24.65
CA ALA A 54 -0.02 -3.51 25.12
C ALA A 54 0.06 -3.73 26.66
N ALA A 55 -0.86 -3.14 27.43
CA ALA A 55 -0.97 -3.35 28.88
C ALA A 55 -1.84 -4.57 29.25
N LEU A 56 -2.45 -5.25 28.27
CA LEU A 56 -3.35 -6.37 28.48
C LEU A 56 -2.64 -7.70 28.21
N ASP A 57 -2.99 -8.71 28.98
CA ASP A 57 -2.55 -10.10 28.76
C ASP A 57 -3.55 -10.78 27.83
N ILE A 58 -3.28 -10.72 26.50
CA ILE A 58 -4.21 -11.19 25.46
C ILE A 58 -3.84 -12.59 25.04
N ALA A 59 -4.75 -13.55 25.22
CA ALA A 59 -4.63 -14.93 24.76
C ALA A 59 -5.34 -15.18 23.41
N ALA A 60 -6.33 -14.37 23.08
CA ALA A 60 -7.05 -14.46 21.80
C ALA A 60 -7.56 -13.09 21.36
N ILE A 61 -7.60 -12.90 20.02
CA ILE A 61 -8.23 -11.73 19.39
C ILE A 61 -9.40 -12.23 18.55
N CYS A 62 -10.60 -11.67 18.81
CA CYS A 62 -11.84 -12.01 18.13
C CYS A 62 -12.31 -10.79 17.31
N PRO A 63 -11.95 -10.68 16.03
CA PRO A 63 -12.46 -9.64 15.15
C PRO A 63 -13.90 -9.96 14.70
N LEU A 64 -14.61 -8.96 14.19
CA LEU A 64 -15.94 -9.15 13.58
C LEU A 64 -15.85 -9.76 12.18
N HIS A 65 -14.72 -9.59 11.49
CA HIS A 65 -14.47 -10.09 10.15
C HIS A 65 -13.17 -10.90 10.13
N GLY A 66 -13.22 -12.17 9.70
CA GLY A 66 -12.06 -13.05 9.65
C GLY A 66 -11.99 -14.04 10.82
N PRO A 67 -10.90 -14.79 10.93
CA PRO A 67 -10.74 -15.85 11.92
C PRO A 67 -10.44 -15.31 13.31
N VAL A 68 -10.70 -16.11 14.32
CA VAL A 68 -10.19 -15.88 15.68
C VAL A 68 -8.70 -16.16 15.70
N LEU A 69 -7.94 -15.18 16.16
CA LEU A 69 -6.46 -15.27 16.24
C LEU A 69 -6.06 -15.73 17.64
N ARG A 70 -5.33 -16.84 17.74
CA ARG A 70 -4.89 -17.43 19.01
C ARG A 70 -3.37 -17.65 19.08
N GLU A 71 -2.74 -17.78 17.92
CA GLU A 71 -1.31 -18.02 17.79
C GLU A 71 -0.64 -16.81 17.14
N ASN A 72 0.65 -16.64 17.34
CA ASN A 72 1.45 -15.57 16.74
C ASN A 72 0.87 -14.16 16.93
N LEU A 73 0.18 -13.88 18.03
CA LEU A 73 -0.46 -12.58 18.28
C LEU A 73 0.51 -11.41 18.18
N ALA A 74 1.77 -11.62 18.57
CA ALA A 74 2.82 -10.61 18.43
C ALA A 74 3.06 -10.19 16.98
N HIS A 75 2.94 -11.12 16.02
CA HIS A 75 3.07 -10.84 14.59
C HIS A 75 1.93 -9.94 14.08
N TYR A 76 0.68 -10.24 14.42
CA TYR A 76 -0.46 -9.44 14.02
C TYR A 76 -0.42 -8.03 14.64
N LEU A 77 -0.04 -7.93 15.90
CA LEU A 77 0.18 -6.65 16.58
C LEU A 77 1.29 -5.83 15.91
N HIS A 78 2.40 -6.49 15.52
CA HIS A 78 3.49 -5.85 14.80
C HIS A 78 3.05 -5.30 13.44
N LEU A 79 2.28 -6.06 12.64
CA LEU A 79 1.76 -5.58 11.36
C LEU A 79 0.87 -4.35 11.55
N TYR A 80 -0.04 -4.38 12.53
CA TYR A 80 -0.88 -3.23 12.86
C TYR A 80 -0.07 -2.03 13.31
N GLN A 81 1.05 -2.25 14.04
CA GLN A 81 2.01 -1.20 14.40
C GLN A 81 2.64 -0.58 13.14
N CYS A 82 3.08 -1.39 12.18
CA CYS A 82 3.66 -0.93 10.92
C CYS A 82 2.62 -0.13 10.11
N TRP A 83 1.43 -0.68 9.89
CA TRP A 83 0.40 -0.05 9.08
C TRP A 83 -0.06 1.28 9.66
N SER A 84 -0.34 1.31 10.97
CA SER A 84 -0.81 2.52 11.66
C SER A 84 0.29 3.56 11.91
N GLY A 85 1.55 3.12 11.97
CA GLY A 85 2.73 4.00 12.00
C GLY A 85 3.19 4.46 10.62
N TYR A 86 2.56 3.94 9.54
CA TYR A 86 2.98 4.18 8.15
C TYR A 86 4.43 3.79 7.88
N VAL A 87 4.89 2.74 8.57
CA VAL A 87 6.20 2.13 8.36
C VAL A 87 6.06 1.02 7.32
N PRO A 88 6.97 0.89 6.34
CA PRO A 88 6.97 -0.25 5.42
C PRO A 88 7.08 -1.58 6.17
N GLU A 89 6.34 -2.58 5.74
CA GLU A 89 6.49 -3.95 6.27
C GLU A 89 7.78 -4.61 5.78
N ALA A 90 8.17 -4.28 4.56
CA ALA A 90 9.31 -4.90 3.90
C ALA A 90 10.00 -3.92 2.94
N SER A 91 11.28 -4.16 2.67
CA SER A 91 11.98 -3.49 1.58
C SER A 91 11.56 -4.10 0.25
N GLY A 92 11.15 -3.25 -0.67
CA GLY A 92 10.71 -3.64 -2.00
C GLY A 92 10.22 -2.46 -2.80
N THR A 93 9.94 -2.71 -4.07
CA THR A 93 9.51 -1.67 -5.01
C THR A 93 8.16 -2.03 -5.63
N VAL A 94 7.20 -1.14 -5.53
CA VAL A 94 5.99 -1.20 -6.37
C VAL A 94 6.23 -0.37 -7.62
N ILE A 95 5.99 -0.96 -8.78
CA ILE A 95 5.97 -0.25 -10.06
C ILE A 95 4.52 -0.22 -10.54
N ALA A 96 3.90 0.95 -10.47
CA ALA A 96 2.53 1.19 -10.92
C ALA A 96 2.57 1.89 -12.28
N CYS A 97 2.04 1.24 -13.31
CA CYS A 97 2.15 1.69 -14.70
C CYS A 97 0.78 1.94 -15.33
N ALA A 98 0.64 3.09 -15.99
CA ALA A 98 -0.47 3.43 -16.87
C ALA A 98 0.06 3.72 -18.27
N SER A 99 -0.19 2.81 -19.21
CA SER A 99 0.32 2.88 -20.58
C SER A 99 -0.82 2.86 -21.58
N ILE A 100 -0.74 3.69 -22.64
CA ILE A 100 -1.73 3.75 -23.70
C ILE A 100 -1.38 2.77 -24.83
N TYR A 101 -0.17 2.89 -25.38
CA TYR A 101 0.28 2.12 -26.54
C TYR A 101 1.35 1.07 -26.24
N GLY A 102 1.59 0.78 -24.96
CA GLY A 102 2.52 -0.26 -24.53
C GLY A 102 3.97 0.21 -24.29
N HIS A 103 4.41 1.38 -24.75
CA HIS A 103 5.80 1.82 -24.59
C HIS A 103 6.16 2.06 -23.13
N THR A 104 5.31 2.76 -22.37
CA THR A 104 5.50 2.97 -20.92
C THR A 104 5.48 1.64 -20.16
N TRP A 105 4.62 0.69 -20.58
CA TRP A 105 4.57 -0.65 -20.00
C TRP A 105 5.86 -1.43 -20.28
N ALA A 106 6.38 -1.41 -21.51
CA ALA A 106 7.65 -2.06 -21.84
C ALA A 106 8.82 -1.53 -20.99
N ALA A 107 8.89 -0.20 -20.78
CA ALA A 107 9.90 0.38 -19.89
C ALA A 107 9.72 -0.05 -18.43
N ALA A 108 8.48 -0.14 -17.94
CA ALA A 108 8.20 -0.65 -16.59
C ALA A 108 8.58 -2.12 -16.42
N GLN A 109 8.37 -2.95 -17.45
CA GLN A 109 8.82 -4.35 -17.46
C GLN A 109 10.34 -4.48 -17.46
N GLU A 110 11.04 -3.67 -18.26
CA GLU A 110 12.51 -3.65 -18.29
C GLU A 110 13.08 -3.23 -16.94
N LEU A 111 12.55 -2.16 -16.33
CA LEU A 111 12.96 -1.74 -14.99
C LEU A 111 12.71 -2.85 -13.96
N THR A 112 11.58 -3.54 -14.08
CA THR A 112 11.25 -4.68 -13.20
C THR A 112 12.30 -5.81 -13.33
N ALA A 113 12.69 -6.13 -14.56
CA ALA A 113 13.68 -7.16 -14.83
C ALA A 113 15.05 -6.79 -14.24
N GLN A 114 15.48 -5.55 -14.43
CA GLN A 114 16.75 -5.03 -13.89
C GLN A 114 16.76 -5.04 -12.35
N LEU A 115 15.70 -4.58 -11.70
CA LEU A 115 15.61 -4.57 -10.23
C LEU A 115 15.61 -6.00 -9.66
N ARG A 116 14.86 -6.92 -10.28
CA ARG A 116 14.85 -8.33 -9.88
C ARG A 116 16.22 -9.01 -10.09
N ALA A 117 16.90 -8.72 -11.18
CA ALA A 117 18.26 -9.21 -11.43
C ALA A 117 19.25 -8.68 -10.38
N ALA A 118 19.02 -7.48 -9.83
CA ALA A 118 19.76 -6.92 -8.70
C ALA A 118 19.30 -7.44 -7.32
N GLY A 119 18.46 -8.49 -7.27
CA GLY A 119 18.01 -9.12 -6.04
C GLY A 119 16.91 -8.34 -5.28
N ARG A 120 16.25 -7.37 -5.93
CA ARG A 120 15.19 -6.57 -5.30
C ARG A 120 13.83 -7.26 -5.43
N THR A 121 13.01 -7.16 -4.38
CA THR A 121 11.60 -7.54 -4.44
C THR A 121 10.82 -6.49 -5.23
N VAL A 122 10.08 -6.91 -6.26
CA VAL A 122 9.32 -5.99 -7.12
C VAL A 122 7.92 -6.52 -7.40
N ALA A 123 6.91 -5.70 -7.11
CA ALA A 123 5.53 -5.86 -7.53
C ALA A 123 5.24 -4.90 -8.69
N LEU A 124 4.84 -5.44 -9.84
CA LEU A 124 4.54 -4.68 -11.07
C LEU A 124 3.05 -4.72 -11.37
N TYR A 125 2.44 -3.56 -11.56
CA TYR A 125 1.02 -3.40 -11.83
C TYR A 125 0.74 -2.64 -13.12
N ASP A 126 -0.03 -3.26 -14.02
CA ASP A 126 -0.75 -2.55 -15.08
C ASP A 126 -2.06 -2.00 -14.49
N LEU A 127 -2.08 -0.71 -14.18
CA LEU A 127 -3.22 -0.08 -13.50
C LEU A 127 -4.52 -0.10 -14.32
N ALA A 128 -4.46 -0.37 -15.61
CA ALA A 128 -5.65 -0.52 -16.43
C ALA A 128 -6.30 -1.91 -16.31
N ARG A 129 -5.59 -2.90 -15.72
CA ARG A 129 -6.01 -4.31 -15.70
C ARG A 129 -5.85 -5.01 -14.36
N CYS A 130 -5.16 -4.38 -13.39
CA CYS A 130 -4.91 -4.99 -12.09
C CYS A 130 -6.10 -4.84 -11.13
N ASP A 131 -6.05 -5.59 -10.03
CA ASP A 131 -6.82 -5.30 -8.83
C ASP A 131 -6.23 -4.04 -8.17
N LEU A 132 -6.91 -2.90 -8.35
CA LEU A 132 -6.45 -1.61 -7.85
C LEU A 132 -6.32 -1.57 -6.31
N PRO A 133 -7.25 -2.11 -5.50
CA PRO A 133 -7.08 -2.27 -4.06
C PRO A 133 -5.81 -3.01 -3.66
N GLN A 134 -5.42 -4.07 -4.39
CA GLN A 134 -4.18 -4.79 -4.14
C GLN A 134 -2.95 -3.93 -4.44
N ALA A 135 -2.94 -3.23 -5.57
CA ALA A 135 -1.85 -2.33 -5.92
C ALA A 135 -1.66 -1.21 -4.87
N VAL A 136 -2.75 -0.67 -4.34
CA VAL A 136 -2.75 0.31 -3.25
C VAL A 136 -2.18 -0.31 -1.97
N ALA A 137 -2.63 -1.49 -1.57
CA ALA A 137 -2.16 -2.18 -0.36
C ALA A 137 -0.65 -2.45 -0.43
N ASP A 138 -0.15 -2.89 -1.58
CA ASP A 138 1.28 -3.14 -1.78
C ASP A 138 2.12 -1.85 -1.79
N ALA A 139 1.57 -0.72 -2.25
CA ALA A 139 2.25 0.57 -2.12
C ALA A 139 2.47 0.97 -0.65
N PHE A 140 1.56 0.59 0.25
CA PHE A 140 1.78 0.76 1.70
C PHE A 140 2.72 -0.30 2.29
N ARG A 141 2.76 -1.51 1.73
CA ARG A 141 3.62 -2.61 2.17
C ARG A 141 5.09 -2.30 2.00
N TYR A 142 5.47 -1.78 0.84
CA TYR A 142 6.87 -1.59 0.44
C TYR A 142 7.37 -0.15 0.67
N ASP A 143 8.68 0.01 0.73
CA ASP A 143 9.36 1.29 0.99
C ASP A 143 9.55 2.16 -0.27
N GLN A 144 9.41 1.58 -1.47
CA GLN A 144 9.65 2.27 -2.74
C GLN A 144 8.47 2.18 -3.69
N LEU A 145 8.17 3.29 -4.35
CA LEU A 145 7.11 3.39 -5.35
C LEU A 145 7.65 4.04 -6.63
N VAL A 146 7.45 3.38 -7.76
CA VAL A 146 7.71 3.94 -9.08
C VAL A 146 6.38 4.16 -9.79
N LEU A 147 6.12 5.39 -10.20
CA LEU A 147 4.94 5.77 -10.96
C LEU A 147 5.33 5.99 -12.43
N CYS A 148 4.79 5.17 -13.32
CA CYS A 148 5.05 5.23 -14.75
C CYS A 148 3.76 5.62 -15.48
N SER A 149 3.69 6.80 -16.09
CA SER A 149 2.48 7.24 -16.78
C SER A 149 2.76 7.93 -18.10
N SER A 150 1.89 7.67 -19.08
CA SER A 150 1.78 8.51 -20.27
C SER A 150 1.07 9.81 -19.92
N THR A 151 1.50 10.90 -20.57
CA THR A 151 0.76 12.16 -20.56
C THR A 151 -0.50 11.99 -21.42
N TYR A 152 -1.64 12.32 -20.86
CA TYR A 152 -2.93 12.26 -21.50
C TYR A 152 -3.72 13.55 -21.24
N ASN A 153 -4.08 14.27 -22.28
CA ASN A 153 -4.84 15.52 -22.18
C ASN A 153 -4.22 16.54 -21.20
N ALA A 154 -2.89 16.75 -21.30
CA ALA A 154 -2.09 17.57 -20.38
C ALA A 154 -2.16 17.13 -18.89
N ASP A 155 -2.53 15.88 -18.64
CA ASP A 155 -2.71 15.26 -17.35
C ASP A 155 -2.11 13.83 -17.36
N VAL A 156 -2.32 13.04 -16.31
CA VAL A 156 -2.01 11.62 -16.28
C VAL A 156 -3.14 10.78 -16.84
N PHE A 157 -2.84 9.55 -17.24
CA PHE A 157 -3.88 8.62 -17.68
C PHE A 157 -4.84 8.30 -16.52
N PRO A 158 -6.17 8.15 -16.75
CA PRO A 158 -7.18 8.09 -15.69
C PRO A 158 -6.94 7.04 -14.61
N CYS A 159 -6.44 5.84 -14.94
CA CYS A 159 -6.17 4.81 -13.94
C CYS A 159 -5.00 5.18 -13.01
N MET A 160 -4.00 5.95 -13.49
CA MET A 160 -2.94 6.50 -12.64
C MET A 160 -3.51 7.55 -11.67
N ARG A 161 -4.41 8.41 -12.14
CA ARG A 161 -5.09 9.38 -11.28
C ARG A 161 -5.83 8.69 -10.15
N ALA A 162 -6.67 7.70 -10.47
CA ALA A 162 -7.42 6.93 -9.46
C ALA A 162 -6.49 6.27 -8.45
N PHE A 163 -5.38 5.67 -8.90
CA PHE A 163 -4.40 5.06 -8.01
C PHE A 163 -3.81 6.08 -7.01
N ILE A 164 -3.35 7.24 -7.51
CA ILE A 164 -2.75 8.28 -6.65
C ILE A 164 -3.78 8.87 -5.69
N GLU A 165 -5.03 9.11 -6.13
CA GLU A 165 -6.11 9.58 -5.27
C GLU A 165 -6.35 8.61 -4.11
N HIS A 166 -6.39 7.31 -4.39
CA HIS A 166 -6.52 6.29 -3.34
C HIS A 166 -5.34 6.27 -2.36
N LEU A 167 -4.12 6.52 -2.82
CA LEU A 167 -2.97 6.67 -1.92
C LEU A 167 -3.12 7.88 -1.01
N ALA A 168 -3.44 9.05 -1.58
CA ALA A 168 -3.56 10.31 -0.86
C ALA A 168 -4.69 10.27 0.19
N GLU A 169 -5.87 9.76 -0.19
CA GLU A 169 -7.03 9.62 0.71
C GLU A 169 -6.76 8.76 1.94
N ARG A 170 -5.85 7.77 1.81
CA ARG A 170 -5.47 6.85 2.89
C ARG A 170 -4.25 7.31 3.67
N GLY A 171 -3.75 8.52 3.35
CA GLY A 171 -2.65 9.14 4.07
C GLY A 171 -1.28 8.53 3.78
N TYR A 172 -1.05 8.10 2.54
CA TYR A 172 0.24 7.60 2.06
C TYR A 172 1.39 8.53 2.43
N ARG A 173 2.47 7.98 2.99
CA ARG A 173 3.60 8.78 3.47
C ARG A 173 4.85 7.94 3.73
N ASN A 174 5.99 8.63 4.01
CA ASN A 174 7.25 8.03 4.43
C ASN A 174 7.79 7.00 3.43
N ARG A 175 7.77 7.33 2.14
CA ARG A 175 8.22 6.45 1.06
C ARG A 175 9.15 7.17 0.09
N THR A 176 10.00 6.40 -0.59
CA THR A 176 10.77 6.90 -1.73
C THR A 176 9.95 6.73 -3.00
N VAL A 177 9.86 7.80 -3.80
CA VAL A 177 9.07 7.83 -5.04
C VAL A 177 9.96 8.17 -6.22
N ALA A 178 9.86 7.37 -7.28
CA ALA A 178 10.45 7.66 -8.59
C ALA A 178 9.36 7.89 -9.63
N LEU A 179 9.62 8.79 -10.57
CA LEU A 179 8.66 9.18 -11.60
C LEU A 179 9.23 8.85 -12.99
N VAL A 180 8.41 8.17 -13.79
CA VAL A 180 8.67 7.87 -15.20
C VAL A 180 7.54 8.46 -16.02
N GLU A 181 7.86 9.31 -16.98
CA GLU A 181 6.86 9.92 -17.86
C GLU A 181 7.10 9.61 -19.32
N ASN A 182 6.03 9.56 -20.07
CA ASN A 182 6.02 9.48 -21.53
C ASN A 182 5.06 10.53 -22.10
N GLY A 183 5.44 11.14 -23.22
CA GLY A 183 4.59 12.12 -23.89
C GLY A 183 5.28 12.67 -25.12
N THR A 184 4.51 12.89 -26.21
CA THR A 184 5.06 13.23 -27.53
C THR A 184 5.48 14.71 -27.62
N TRP A 185 4.67 15.66 -27.16
CA TRP A 185 4.92 17.09 -27.39
C TRP A 185 5.26 17.85 -26.12
N ALA A 186 4.52 17.63 -25.05
CA ALA A 186 4.69 18.30 -23.77
C ALA A 186 4.47 17.29 -22.66
N PRO A 187 5.48 16.49 -22.31
CA PRO A 187 5.36 15.56 -21.18
C PRO A 187 5.05 16.31 -19.89
N MET A 188 3.94 15.96 -19.27
CA MET A 188 3.42 16.61 -18.07
C MET A 188 3.10 15.62 -16.96
N ALA A 189 3.13 14.30 -17.25
CA ALA A 189 2.69 13.28 -16.32
C ALA A 189 3.44 13.32 -14.99
N ALA A 190 4.76 13.45 -15.02
CA ALA A 190 5.57 13.51 -13.79
C ALA A 190 5.19 14.69 -12.91
N LYS A 191 5.05 15.89 -13.50
CA LYS A 191 4.64 17.10 -12.75
C LYS A 191 3.25 16.97 -12.16
N VAL A 192 2.33 16.33 -12.88
CA VAL A 192 0.96 16.10 -12.40
C VAL A 192 0.98 15.08 -11.25
N MET A 193 1.68 13.95 -11.40
CA MET A 193 1.82 12.93 -10.35
C MET A 193 2.42 13.53 -9.07
N GLN A 194 3.48 14.33 -9.21
CA GLN A 194 4.12 14.99 -8.08
C GLN A 194 3.14 15.94 -7.36
N ARG A 195 2.41 16.77 -8.11
CA ARG A 195 1.39 17.68 -7.56
C ARG A 195 0.28 16.93 -6.83
N MET A 196 -0.19 15.82 -7.37
CA MET A 196 -1.22 14.99 -6.73
C MET A 196 -0.76 14.39 -5.40
N LEU A 197 0.55 14.17 -5.23
CA LEU A 197 1.16 13.63 -4.02
C LEU A 197 1.60 14.73 -3.01
N GLU A 198 1.37 16.01 -3.26
CA GLU A 198 1.79 17.10 -2.37
C GLU A 198 1.20 17.00 -0.96
N SER A 199 0.01 16.41 -0.82
CA SER A 199 -0.61 16.16 0.49
C SER A 199 0.03 15.01 1.26
N CYS A 200 0.81 14.15 0.59
CA CYS A 200 1.46 12.98 1.15
C CYS A 200 2.77 13.39 1.87
N LYS A 201 2.82 13.18 3.18
CA LYS A 201 3.95 13.66 4.01
C LYS A 201 5.16 12.72 3.95
N GLY A 202 6.37 13.26 4.08
CA GLY A 202 7.58 12.45 4.23
C GLY A 202 7.93 11.64 2.99
N LEU A 203 7.50 12.06 1.79
CA LEU A 203 7.95 11.46 0.55
C LEU A 203 9.32 12.01 0.17
N THR A 204 10.21 11.12 -0.24
CA THR A 204 11.51 11.44 -0.82
C THR A 204 11.48 11.09 -2.30
N TYR A 205 11.75 12.03 -3.16
CA TYR A 205 11.82 11.79 -4.61
C TYR A 205 13.24 11.44 -5.03
N THR A 206 13.37 10.54 -6.02
CA THR A 206 14.66 10.34 -6.71
C THR A 206 15.09 11.63 -7.42
N GLU A 207 16.40 11.83 -7.60
CA GLU A 207 16.96 13.06 -8.17
C GLU A 207 16.43 13.36 -9.58
N ASN A 208 16.19 12.33 -10.37
CA ASN A 208 15.79 12.47 -11.77
C ASN A 208 14.41 11.86 -12.05
N THR A 209 13.62 12.58 -12.83
CA THR A 209 12.48 12.03 -13.56
C THR A 209 12.97 11.36 -14.83
N VAL A 210 12.59 10.12 -15.07
CA VAL A 210 12.91 9.41 -16.30
C VAL A 210 11.85 9.75 -17.36
N ARG A 211 12.33 10.15 -18.53
CA ARG A 211 11.46 10.38 -19.70
C ARG A 211 11.78 9.37 -20.78
N ILE A 212 10.76 8.76 -21.35
CA ILE A 212 10.82 7.73 -22.40
C ILE A 212 10.01 8.11 -23.61
#